data_8d713711dbee75f90814ca3f10eceea8
#
_entry.id   8d713711dbee75f90814ca3f10eceea8
#
_cell.length_a   1.000
_cell.length_b   1.000
_cell.length_c   1.000
_cell.angle_alpha   90.00
_cell.angle_beta   90.00
_cell.angle_gamma   90.00
#
_symmetry.space_group_name_H-M   'P 1'
#
loop_
_entity.id
_entity.type
_entity.pdbx_description
1 polymer ?
#
loop_
_entity_poly.entity_id
_entity_poly.type
_entity_poly.pdbx_seq_one_letter_code
_entity_poly.pdbx_strand_id
1 'polypeptide(L)'
;RTDDLAGGVWIPGDGKANPTDLTMSLAKGARMGGATLLEGTSVTGVDVRDGRVDGVRWRRDGEAGSIRCEVLVNCAGQWARAFGRLAGVNVPLYSAEHFYVVTERIEGVAPDMPVIRDPDGCIYYKEEVGGLVMGGFEPVAKPWHVDPIPPGFEFQLLPEDWDQFEVLMVNAIH
;
A
#
# COMPACT_ATOMS: atom_id res chain seq x y z
N ARG A 1 -21.87 -4.20 -19.92
CA ARG A 1 -21.43 -4.24 -21.32
C ARG A 1 -20.49 -5.42 -21.53
N THR A 2 -20.73 -6.21 -22.58
CA THR A 2 -19.94 -7.43 -22.84
C THR A 2 -19.58 -7.60 -24.32
N ASP A 3 -20.06 -6.70 -25.15
CA ASP A 3 -19.97 -6.77 -26.62
C ASP A 3 -18.58 -6.46 -27.15
N ASP A 4 -17.71 -5.86 -26.34
CA ASP A 4 -16.32 -5.54 -26.65
C ASP A 4 -15.32 -6.44 -25.89
N LEU A 5 -15.80 -7.41 -25.08
CA LEU A 5 -14.95 -8.35 -24.36
C LEU A 5 -14.57 -9.55 -25.23
N ALA A 6 -13.28 -9.81 -25.37
CA ALA A 6 -12.76 -11.01 -26.02
C ALA A 6 -12.97 -12.27 -25.16
N GLY A 7 -13.06 -12.12 -23.85
CA GLY A 7 -13.27 -13.19 -22.88
C GLY A 7 -12.89 -12.79 -21.47
N GLY A 8 -12.95 -13.74 -20.56
CA GLY A 8 -12.58 -13.55 -19.16
C GLY A 8 -11.86 -14.77 -18.61
N VAL A 9 -11.01 -14.56 -17.61
CA VAL A 9 -10.36 -15.63 -16.85
C VAL A 9 -10.97 -15.67 -15.46
N TRP A 10 -11.55 -16.80 -15.10
CA TRP A 10 -12.08 -17.05 -13.78
C TRP A 10 -11.09 -17.79 -12.91
N ILE A 11 -10.77 -17.26 -11.72
CA ILE A 11 -9.83 -17.86 -10.76
C ILE A 11 -10.62 -18.17 -9.47
N PRO A 12 -11.18 -19.38 -9.35
CA PRO A 12 -12.09 -19.71 -8.23
C PRO A 12 -11.42 -19.75 -6.86
N GLY A 13 -10.11 -19.85 -6.81
CA GLY A 13 -9.34 -19.81 -5.56
C GLY A 13 -8.85 -18.43 -5.15
N ASP A 14 -9.17 -17.41 -5.92
CA ASP A 14 -8.82 -16.00 -5.60
C ASP A 14 -9.86 -15.39 -4.66
N GLY A 15 -9.53 -14.24 -4.07
CA GLY A 15 -10.41 -13.60 -3.09
C GLY A 15 -9.95 -12.20 -2.70
N LYS A 16 -10.64 -11.68 -1.69
CA LYS A 16 -10.34 -10.38 -1.08
C LYS A 16 -9.95 -10.57 0.39
N ALA A 17 -9.03 -9.77 0.88
CA ALA A 17 -8.66 -9.74 2.28
C ALA A 17 -8.81 -8.32 2.84
N ASN A 18 -9.20 -8.22 4.12
CA ASN A 18 -9.10 -6.97 4.84
C ASN A 18 -7.61 -6.72 5.17
N PRO A 19 -7.01 -5.59 4.74
CA PRO A 19 -5.57 -5.34 4.95
C PRO A 19 -5.20 -5.25 6.44
N THR A 20 -6.07 -4.69 7.27
CA THR A 20 -5.85 -4.58 8.72
C THR A 20 -5.82 -5.94 9.37
N ASP A 21 -6.82 -6.79 9.09
CA ASP A 21 -6.91 -8.13 9.67
C ASP A 21 -5.73 -9.01 9.24
N LEU A 22 -5.34 -8.90 7.97
CA LEU A 22 -4.17 -9.61 7.45
C LEU A 22 -2.89 -9.17 8.17
N THR A 23 -2.68 -7.86 8.31
CA THR A 23 -1.51 -7.30 8.99
C THR A 23 -1.48 -7.72 10.47
N MET A 24 -2.61 -7.64 11.15
CA MET A 24 -2.72 -8.06 12.56
C MET A 24 -2.49 -9.56 12.74
N SER A 25 -2.98 -10.38 11.82
CA SER A 25 -2.75 -11.82 11.83
C SER A 25 -1.28 -12.17 11.66
N LEU A 26 -0.60 -11.52 10.71
CA LEU A 26 0.84 -11.69 10.48
C LEU A 26 1.66 -11.22 11.69
N ALA A 27 1.31 -10.07 12.28
CA ALA A 27 1.96 -9.56 13.49
C ALA A 27 1.78 -10.52 14.68
N LYS A 28 0.58 -11.09 14.84
CA LYS A 28 0.33 -12.11 15.86
C LYS A 28 1.18 -13.36 15.63
N GLY A 29 1.23 -13.85 14.40
CA GLY A 29 2.06 -15.00 14.02
C GLY A 29 3.55 -14.76 14.28
N ALA A 30 4.05 -13.57 13.95
CA ALA A 30 5.44 -13.18 14.22
C ALA A 30 5.74 -13.21 15.74
N ARG A 31 4.88 -12.63 16.58
CA ARG A 31 5.01 -12.69 18.06
C ARG A 31 5.00 -14.13 18.58
N MET A 32 4.11 -14.97 18.06
CA MET A 32 4.07 -16.40 18.41
C MET A 32 5.35 -17.15 18.03
N GLY A 33 6.00 -16.72 16.94
CA GLY A 33 7.32 -17.22 16.49
C GLY A 33 8.50 -16.61 17.26
N GLY A 34 8.27 -15.79 18.28
CA GLY A 34 9.32 -15.20 19.12
C GLY A 34 9.85 -13.84 18.62
N ALA A 35 9.25 -13.24 17.59
CA ALA A 35 9.65 -11.92 17.15
C ALA A 35 9.18 -10.83 18.14
N THR A 36 10.03 -9.84 18.38
CA THR A 36 9.68 -8.64 19.14
C THR A 36 9.20 -7.55 18.18
N LEU A 37 7.98 -7.07 18.38
CA LEU A 37 7.42 -5.94 17.63
C LEU A 37 7.43 -4.69 18.52
N LEU A 38 8.11 -3.66 18.07
CA LEU A 38 8.23 -2.37 18.75
C LEU A 38 7.40 -1.32 18.00
N GLU A 39 6.13 -1.25 18.35
CA GLU A 39 5.20 -0.26 17.77
C GLU A 39 5.53 1.16 18.28
N GLY A 40 5.15 2.19 17.51
CA GLY A 40 5.45 3.59 17.84
C GLY A 40 6.95 3.92 17.86
N THR A 41 7.79 3.06 17.26
CA THR A 41 9.25 3.19 17.28
C THR A 41 9.77 3.58 15.91
N SER A 42 10.36 4.77 15.82
CA SER A 42 10.95 5.27 14.57
C SER A 42 12.43 4.94 14.51
N VAL A 43 12.88 4.38 13.39
CA VAL A 43 14.32 4.24 13.12
C VAL A 43 14.86 5.59 12.63
N THR A 44 15.88 6.11 13.33
CA THR A 44 16.47 7.43 13.08
C THR A 44 17.85 7.37 12.46
N GLY A 45 18.42 6.17 12.34
CA GLY A 45 19.71 5.97 11.71
C GLY A 45 20.07 4.50 11.58
N VAL A 46 20.97 4.22 10.68
CA VAL A 46 21.56 2.89 10.48
C VAL A 46 23.07 3.01 10.68
N ASP A 47 23.62 2.17 11.53
CA ASP A 47 25.05 2.10 11.77
C ASP A 47 25.65 1.09 10.79
N VAL A 48 26.60 1.59 9.99
CA VAL A 48 27.33 0.79 8.99
C VAL A 48 28.80 0.81 9.34
N ARG A 49 29.42 -0.35 9.43
CA ARG A 49 30.83 -0.54 9.68
C ARG A 49 31.41 -1.48 8.63
N ASP A 50 32.50 -1.07 7.98
CA ASP A 50 33.19 -1.84 6.94
C ASP A 50 32.24 -2.35 5.82
N GLY A 51 31.27 -1.49 5.44
CA GLY A 51 30.29 -1.82 4.40
C GLY A 51 29.16 -2.79 4.83
N ARG A 52 29.05 -3.08 6.11
CA ARG A 52 28.03 -3.96 6.68
C ARG A 52 27.19 -3.26 7.73
N VAL A 53 25.92 -3.63 7.84
CA VAL A 53 25.06 -3.17 8.92
C VAL A 53 25.60 -3.70 10.25
N ASP A 54 25.73 -2.80 11.24
CA ASP A 54 26.12 -3.13 12.64
C ASP A 54 24.94 -2.89 13.60
N GLY A 55 23.95 -2.09 13.20
CA GLY A 55 22.77 -1.86 13.99
C GLY A 55 21.88 -0.72 13.48
N VAL A 56 20.84 -0.43 14.24
CA VAL A 56 19.93 0.69 13.99
C VAL A 56 19.78 1.55 15.25
N ARG A 57 19.60 2.85 15.04
CA ARG A 57 19.24 3.79 16.09
C ARG A 57 17.74 4.07 16.00
N TRP A 58 17.10 4.15 17.15
CA TRP A 58 15.65 4.34 17.22
C TRP A 58 15.25 5.43 18.22
N ARG A 59 14.04 5.94 18.06
CA ARG A 59 13.37 6.85 19.01
C ARG A 59 11.93 6.40 19.23
N ARG A 60 11.48 6.49 20.48
CA ARG A 60 10.12 6.21 20.92
C ARG A 60 9.79 7.05 22.15
N ASP A 61 8.68 7.78 22.14
CA ASP A 61 8.15 8.52 23.31
C ASP A 61 9.19 9.41 24.02
N GLY A 62 10.09 10.03 23.27
CA GLY A 62 11.19 10.85 23.80
C GLY A 62 12.45 10.08 24.19
N GLU A 63 12.38 8.77 24.28
CA GLU A 63 13.54 7.90 24.50
C GLU A 63 14.26 7.61 23.19
N ALA A 64 15.55 7.32 23.26
CA ALA A 64 16.36 6.89 22.13
C ALA A 64 17.29 5.74 22.53
N GLY A 65 17.56 4.88 21.58
CA GLY A 65 18.47 3.75 21.83
C GLY A 65 18.99 3.15 20.52
N SER A 66 19.65 2.02 20.64
CA SER A 66 20.16 1.27 19.50
C SER A 66 19.90 -0.22 19.65
N ILE A 67 19.78 -0.89 18.52
CA ILE A 67 19.67 -2.36 18.42
C ILE A 67 20.77 -2.82 17.47
N ARG A 68 21.60 -3.76 17.92
CA ARG A 68 22.60 -4.39 17.05
C ARG A 68 21.94 -5.46 16.19
N CYS A 69 22.26 -5.46 14.91
CA CYS A 69 21.80 -6.48 13.96
C CYS A 69 22.82 -6.65 12.83
N GLU A 70 22.90 -7.84 12.29
CA GLU A 70 23.74 -8.18 11.15
C GLU A 70 22.99 -8.05 9.82
N VAL A 71 21.64 -8.11 9.88
CA VAL A 71 20.75 -8.02 8.72
C VAL A 71 19.65 -7.04 9.05
N LEU A 72 19.39 -6.12 8.13
CA LEU A 72 18.31 -5.14 8.20
C LEU A 72 17.43 -5.27 6.96
N VAL A 73 16.14 -5.54 7.18
CA VAL A 73 15.17 -5.66 6.09
C VAL A 73 14.34 -4.39 6.02
N ASN A 74 14.39 -3.71 4.87
CA ASN A 74 13.63 -2.50 4.63
C ASN A 74 12.23 -2.83 4.10
N CYS A 75 11.23 -2.76 4.97
CA CYS A 75 9.81 -2.93 4.64
C CYS A 75 9.02 -1.63 4.90
N ALA A 76 9.64 -0.47 4.71
CA ALA A 76 9.09 0.83 5.08
C ALA A 76 8.11 1.43 4.03
N GLY A 77 7.58 0.64 3.08
CA GLY A 77 6.58 1.09 2.11
C GLY A 77 7.02 2.37 1.39
N GLN A 78 6.18 3.38 1.38
CA GLN A 78 6.50 4.67 0.72
C GLN A 78 7.71 5.40 1.34
N TRP A 79 8.05 5.13 2.60
CA TRP A 79 9.24 5.68 3.27
C TRP A 79 10.53 4.89 2.99
N ALA A 80 10.48 3.79 2.23
CA ALA A 80 11.62 2.91 2.00
C ALA A 80 12.81 3.62 1.34
N ARG A 81 12.56 4.62 0.48
CA ARG A 81 13.61 5.46 -0.11
C ARG A 81 14.34 6.29 0.94
N ALA A 82 13.60 6.97 1.81
CA ALA A 82 14.19 7.75 2.90
C ALA A 82 14.93 6.85 3.89
N PHE A 83 14.36 5.70 4.21
CA PHE A 83 14.99 4.71 5.08
C PHE A 83 16.30 4.16 4.48
N GLY A 84 16.32 3.82 3.19
CA GLY A 84 17.54 3.38 2.49
C GLY A 84 18.67 4.39 2.56
N ARG A 85 18.37 5.69 2.46
CA ARG A 85 19.36 6.78 2.60
C ARG A 85 20.08 6.78 3.95
N LEU A 86 19.44 6.32 5.03
CA LEU A 86 20.07 6.19 6.35
C LEU A 86 21.23 5.19 6.35
N ALA A 87 21.21 4.23 5.43
CA ALA A 87 22.26 3.24 5.23
C ALA A 87 23.16 3.55 4.01
N GLY A 88 22.99 4.69 3.36
CA GLY A 88 23.70 5.04 2.12
C GLY A 88 23.23 4.23 0.90
N VAL A 89 22.07 3.59 0.97
CA VAL A 89 21.51 2.76 -0.13
C VAL A 89 20.49 3.57 -0.92
N ASN A 90 20.65 3.58 -2.25
CA ASN A 90 19.65 4.17 -3.13
C ASN A 90 18.53 3.16 -3.43
N VAL A 91 17.34 3.45 -2.94
CA VAL A 91 16.12 2.68 -3.24
C VAL A 91 15.37 3.40 -4.35
N PRO A 92 15.23 2.81 -5.56
CA PRO A 92 14.58 3.44 -6.71
C PRO A 92 13.05 3.37 -6.58
N LEU A 93 12.50 4.07 -5.58
CA LEU A 93 11.09 4.14 -5.29
C LEU A 93 10.63 5.58 -5.37
N TYR A 94 9.48 5.79 -5.98
CA TYR A 94 8.79 7.06 -6.04
C TYR A 94 7.30 6.85 -5.78
N SER A 95 6.71 7.71 -4.95
CA SER A 95 5.27 7.63 -4.64
C SER A 95 4.45 8.24 -5.76
N ALA A 96 3.36 7.56 -6.13
CA ALA A 96 2.34 8.07 -7.02
C ALA A 96 1.00 8.11 -6.29
N GLU A 97 0.15 9.05 -6.65
CA GLU A 97 -1.22 9.11 -6.17
C GLU A 97 -2.01 7.93 -6.75
N HIS A 98 -2.90 7.37 -5.98
CA HIS A 98 -3.77 6.26 -6.40
C HIS A 98 -5.21 6.61 -6.08
N PHE A 99 -6.08 6.49 -7.08
CA PHE A 99 -7.46 6.95 -7.01
C PHE A 99 -8.44 5.79 -6.97
N TYR A 100 -9.44 5.92 -6.11
CA TYR A 100 -10.59 5.03 -6.06
C TYR A 100 -11.80 5.76 -5.49
N VAL A 101 -12.99 5.26 -5.80
CA VAL A 101 -14.24 5.67 -5.18
C VAL A 101 -14.91 4.49 -4.50
N VAL A 102 -15.69 4.78 -3.47
CA VAL A 102 -16.57 3.82 -2.82
C VAL A 102 -17.99 4.28 -3.07
N THR A 103 -18.77 3.43 -3.70
CA THR A 103 -20.18 3.75 -4.01
C THR A 103 -21.07 3.57 -2.79
N GLU A 104 -22.24 4.18 -2.80
CA GLU A 104 -23.33 3.75 -1.94
C GLU A 104 -23.75 2.31 -2.26
N ARG A 105 -24.69 1.78 -1.46
CA ARG A 105 -25.25 0.45 -1.72
C ARG A 105 -25.90 0.39 -3.09
N ILE A 106 -25.61 -0.69 -3.80
CA ILE A 106 -26.17 -0.96 -5.13
C ILE A 106 -26.99 -2.26 -5.03
N GLU A 107 -28.24 -2.23 -5.50
CA GLU A 107 -29.10 -3.41 -5.54
C GLU A 107 -28.45 -4.50 -6.41
N GLY A 108 -28.42 -5.72 -5.90
CA GLY A 108 -27.83 -6.87 -6.59
C GLY A 108 -26.34 -7.10 -6.30
N VAL A 109 -25.66 -6.19 -5.62
CA VAL A 109 -24.28 -6.42 -5.16
C VAL A 109 -24.30 -7.34 -3.95
N ALA A 110 -23.78 -8.56 -4.14
CA ALA A 110 -23.72 -9.58 -3.11
C ALA A 110 -22.31 -9.66 -2.47
N PRO A 111 -22.20 -9.99 -1.16
CA PRO A 111 -20.91 -10.04 -0.47
C PRO A 111 -19.89 -11.04 -1.05
N ASP A 112 -20.36 -12.04 -1.77
CA ASP A 112 -19.58 -13.09 -2.42
C ASP A 112 -19.25 -12.80 -3.88
N MET A 113 -19.56 -11.59 -4.36
CA MET A 113 -19.14 -11.17 -5.70
C MET A 113 -17.62 -11.29 -5.86
N PRO A 114 -17.16 -11.83 -7.00
CA PRO A 114 -15.72 -11.86 -7.29
C PRO A 114 -15.15 -10.46 -7.39
N VAL A 115 -13.87 -10.32 -7.08
CA VAL A 115 -13.11 -9.14 -7.49
C VAL A 115 -12.95 -9.18 -9.00
N ILE A 116 -13.27 -8.09 -9.66
CA ILE A 116 -13.18 -7.97 -11.12
C ILE A 116 -12.00 -7.05 -11.44
N ARG A 117 -11.22 -7.42 -12.44
CA ARG A 117 -10.17 -6.59 -13.00
C ARG A 117 -10.27 -6.57 -14.51
N ASP A 118 -10.32 -5.37 -15.05
CA ASP A 118 -10.19 -5.10 -16.48
C ASP A 118 -8.82 -4.45 -16.75
N PRO A 119 -7.84 -5.22 -17.25
CA PRO A 119 -6.52 -4.68 -17.55
C PRO A 119 -6.52 -3.66 -18.70
N ASP A 120 -7.39 -3.83 -19.70
CA ASP A 120 -7.47 -2.93 -20.84
C ASP A 120 -8.11 -1.59 -20.45
N GLY A 121 -9.15 -1.64 -19.61
CA GLY A 121 -9.77 -0.45 -19.02
C GLY A 121 -8.99 0.16 -17.87
N CYS A 122 -7.92 -0.51 -17.40
CA CYS A 122 -7.11 -0.10 -16.25
C CYS A 122 -7.89 0.01 -14.94
N ILE A 123 -9.02 -0.69 -14.80
CA ILE A 123 -9.93 -0.59 -13.67
C ILE A 123 -10.07 -1.91 -12.90
N TYR A 124 -10.51 -1.80 -11.66
CA TYR A 124 -10.92 -2.94 -10.83
C TYR A 124 -12.18 -2.61 -10.03
N TYR A 125 -12.91 -3.67 -9.67
CA TYR A 125 -14.04 -3.59 -8.77
C TYR A 125 -13.92 -4.60 -7.64
N LYS A 126 -14.31 -4.19 -6.46
CA LYS A 126 -14.41 -5.04 -5.28
C LYS A 126 -15.70 -4.69 -4.53
N GLU A 127 -16.46 -5.70 -4.13
CA GLU A 127 -17.59 -5.46 -3.24
C GLU A 127 -17.10 -4.94 -1.88
N GLU A 128 -17.80 -3.92 -1.36
CA GLU A 128 -17.56 -3.33 -0.05
C GLU A 128 -18.90 -2.93 0.59
N VAL A 129 -19.33 -3.70 1.58
CA VAL A 129 -20.56 -3.44 2.40
C VAL A 129 -21.81 -3.21 1.54
N GLY A 130 -21.98 -3.98 0.46
CA GLY A 130 -23.10 -3.91 -0.46
C GLY A 130 -23.01 -2.83 -1.54
N GLY A 131 -21.93 -2.09 -1.58
CA GLY A 131 -21.53 -1.22 -2.67
C GLY A 131 -20.28 -1.75 -3.37
N LEU A 132 -19.65 -0.93 -4.18
CA LEU A 132 -18.41 -1.25 -4.89
C LEU A 132 -17.31 -0.26 -4.55
N VAL A 133 -16.12 -0.77 -4.29
CA VAL A 133 -14.90 0.00 -4.49
C VAL A 133 -14.54 -0.11 -5.96
N MET A 134 -14.46 1.01 -6.65
CA MET A 134 -13.97 1.12 -8.02
C MET A 134 -12.72 1.98 -8.02
N GLY A 135 -11.65 1.46 -8.55
CA GLY A 135 -10.39 2.14 -8.71
C GLY A 135 -9.64 1.62 -9.92
N GLY A 136 -8.42 2.11 -10.11
CA GLY A 136 -7.66 1.66 -11.26
C GLY A 136 -6.21 2.09 -11.21
N PHE A 137 -5.50 1.71 -12.27
CA PHE A 137 -4.11 2.08 -12.48
C PHE A 137 -4.02 2.78 -13.83
N GLU A 138 -4.28 4.06 -13.82
CA GLU A 138 -4.25 4.88 -15.03
C GLU A 138 -2.90 4.76 -15.75
N PRO A 139 -2.89 4.82 -17.10
CA PRO A 139 -1.67 4.65 -17.90
C PRO A 139 -0.58 5.69 -17.57
N VAL A 140 -0.98 6.87 -17.14
CA VAL A 140 -0.09 7.94 -16.69
C VAL A 140 -0.38 8.24 -15.22
N ALA A 141 0.33 7.56 -14.35
CA ALA A 141 0.20 7.78 -12.91
C ALA A 141 0.64 9.20 -12.53
N LYS A 142 -0.11 9.83 -11.63
CA LYS A 142 0.22 11.16 -11.10
C LYS A 142 1.30 11.03 -10.02
N PRO A 143 2.52 11.56 -10.24
CA PRO A 143 3.56 11.50 -9.23
C PRO A 143 3.20 12.36 -8.02
N TRP A 144 3.37 11.83 -6.83
CA TRP A 144 3.25 12.61 -5.61
C TRP A 144 4.59 13.26 -5.27
N HIS A 145 4.76 14.52 -5.67
CA HIS A 145 6.03 15.27 -5.61
C HIS A 145 6.42 15.74 -4.20
N VAL A 146 6.37 14.83 -3.21
CA VAL A 146 6.70 15.16 -1.83
C VAL A 146 7.90 14.33 -1.35
N ASP A 147 9.02 15.00 -1.11
CA ASP A 147 10.24 14.40 -0.55
C ASP A 147 10.97 15.46 0.32
N PRO A 148 11.10 15.29 1.62
CA PRO A 148 10.65 14.14 2.40
C PRO A 148 9.13 14.09 2.61
N ILE A 149 8.61 12.87 2.80
CA ILE A 149 7.22 12.68 3.20
C ILE A 149 7.00 13.36 4.56
N PRO A 150 5.92 14.15 4.72
CA PRO A 150 5.68 14.87 5.97
C PRO A 150 5.58 13.93 7.19
N PRO A 151 6.11 14.33 8.34
CA PRO A 151 5.90 13.58 9.57
C PRO A 151 4.41 13.40 9.88
N GLY A 152 4.01 12.18 10.27
CA GLY A 152 2.63 11.87 10.60
C GLY A 152 1.72 11.70 9.38
N PHE A 153 2.27 11.56 8.18
CA PHE A 153 1.51 11.24 6.99
C PHE A 153 1.26 9.73 6.92
N GLU A 154 0.41 9.24 7.78
CA GLU A 154 -0.14 7.89 7.75
C GLU A 154 -1.66 7.96 7.90
N PHE A 155 -2.38 7.02 7.29
CA PHE A 155 -3.85 6.91 7.32
C PHE A 155 -4.58 8.19 6.87
N GLN A 156 -3.98 8.92 5.92
CA GLN A 156 -4.54 10.15 5.37
C GLN A 156 -4.89 9.95 3.90
N LEU A 157 -5.92 10.67 3.46
CA LEU A 157 -6.28 10.81 2.06
C LEU A 157 -5.67 12.09 1.51
N LEU A 158 -5.27 12.05 0.25
CA LEU A 158 -4.92 13.25 -0.51
C LEU A 158 -6.19 13.98 -0.95
N PRO A 159 -6.11 15.27 -1.32
CA PRO A 159 -7.22 15.96 -1.94
C PRO A 159 -7.71 15.22 -3.19
N GLU A 160 -9.00 15.31 -3.45
CA GLU A 160 -9.63 14.77 -4.64
C GLU A 160 -9.06 15.42 -5.90
N ASP A 161 -8.88 14.62 -6.95
CA ASP A 161 -8.47 15.08 -8.28
C ASP A 161 -9.33 14.36 -9.33
N TRP A 162 -10.46 14.96 -9.63
CA TRP A 162 -11.43 14.41 -10.56
C TRP A 162 -10.92 14.42 -12.01
N ASP A 163 -10.09 15.39 -12.38
CA ASP A 163 -9.49 15.47 -13.73
C ASP A 163 -8.57 14.26 -13.97
N GLN A 164 -7.74 13.90 -12.97
CA GLN A 164 -6.89 12.70 -13.05
C GLN A 164 -7.72 11.40 -13.00
N PHE A 165 -8.81 11.40 -12.24
CA PHE A 165 -9.68 10.22 -12.07
C PHE A 165 -10.63 10.00 -13.26
N GLU A 166 -10.87 10.99 -14.11
CA GLU A 166 -11.82 10.94 -15.22
C GLU A 166 -11.58 9.75 -16.15
N VAL A 167 -10.31 9.46 -16.46
CA VAL A 167 -9.94 8.30 -17.32
C VAL A 167 -10.49 6.99 -16.79
N LEU A 168 -10.41 6.78 -15.48
CA LEU A 168 -10.93 5.57 -14.84
C LEU A 168 -12.46 5.57 -14.81
N MET A 169 -13.07 6.73 -14.55
CA MET A 169 -14.53 6.88 -14.52
C MET A 169 -15.15 6.59 -15.89
N VAL A 170 -14.56 7.12 -16.96
CA VAL A 170 -15.04 6.86 -18.33
C VAL A 170 -15.01 5.36 -18.63
N ASN A 171 -13.93 4.67 -18.29
CA ASN A 171 -13.81 3.24 -18.52
C ASN A 171 -14.77 2.42 -17.63
N ALA A 172 -15.08 2.92 -16.45
CA ALA A 172 -15.93 2.22 -15.48
C ALA A 172 -17.44 2.31 -15.77
N ILE A 173 -17.89 3.38 -16.44
CA ILE A 173 -19.33 3.63 -16.70
C ILE A 173 -19.79 2.97 -18.01
N HIS A 174 -18.88 2.64 -18.89
CA HIS A 174 -19.15 1.98 -20.18
C HIS A 174 -19.11 0.46 -20.05
#